data_d2844b126dd867b1419c9afb53eb13d0
#
_entry.id   d2844b126dd867b1419c9afb53eb13d0
#
_cell.length_a   1.000
_cell.length_b   1.000
_cell.length_c   1.000
_cell.angle_alpha   90.00
_cell.angle_beta   90.00
_cell.angle_gamma   90.00
#
_symmetry.space_group_name_H-M   'P 1'
#
loop_
_entity.id
_entity.type
_entity.pdbx_description
1 polymer ?
#
loop_
_entity_poly.entity_id
_entity_poly.type
_entity_poly.pdbx_seq_one_letter_code
_entity_poly.pdbx_strand_id
1 'polypeptide(L)'
;DQPRSRGLGDVYKRQVVDGVIHRQKLANVVFGNSENLRKLNAIVHPAVIADIKKWSVAEQKDLVFVETAILRESGMETLVDEVWVVDAPKDIRVARVMVRNNMPEEDVRKRIDSQNDNPKFSVPTSVVENYGSNSVIVQVQNLLKTMFNKQNTK
;
A
#
# COMPACT_ATOMS: atom_id res chain seq x y z
N ASP A 1 -2.21 -24.72 28.80
CA ASP A 1 -1.44 -23.52 29.25
C ASP A 1 -0.63 -23.00 28.05
N GLN A 2 -1.18 -22.03 27.36
CA GLN A 2 -0.43 -21.36 26.29
C GLN A 2 0.50 -20.32 26.91
N PRO A 3 1.78 -20.23 26.50
CA PRO A 3 2.68 -19.20 26.98
C PRO A 3 2.17 -17.83 26.55
N ARG A 4 1.61 -17.10 27.48
CA ARG A 4 1.17 -15.72 27.27
C ARG A 4 2.41 -14.87 26.95
N SER A 5 2.44 -14.32 25.76
CA SER A 5 3.40 -13.30 25.33
C SER A 5 3.25 -12.04 26.19
N ARG A 6 3.83 -12.04 27.39
CA ARG A 6 3.71 -10.97 28.38
C ARG A 6 4.30 -9.63 27.95
N GLY A 7 5.10 -9.57 26.89
CA GLY A 7 5.78 -8.33 26.49
C GLY A 7 5.03 -7.48 25.46
N LEU A 8 4.25 -8.08 24.55
CA LEU A 8 3.59 -7.33 23.48
C LEU A 8 2.18 -6.86 23.87
N GLY A 9 1.44 -7.67 24.61
CA GLY A 9 0.09 -7.31 25.05
C GLY A 9 0.04 -6.01 25.85
N ASP A 10 1.05 -5.75 26.69
CA ASP A 10 1.09 -4.53 27.49
C ASP A 10 1.52 -3.30 26.69
N VAL A 11 2.39 -3.45 25.68
CA VAL A 11 2.78 -2.36 24.80
C VAL A 11 1.60 -1.92 23.92
N TYR A 12 0.81 -2.85 23.40
CA TYR A 12 -0.38 -2.51 22.59
C TYR A 12 -1.56 -2.01 23.43
N LYS A 13 -1.77 -2.50 24.64
CA LYS A 13 -2.82 -2.01 25.54
C LYS A 13 -2.67 -0.53 25.87
N ARG A 14 -1.43 -0.03 26.01
CA ARG A 14 -1.15 1.40 26.22
C ARG A 14 -1.42 2.29 25.00
N GLN A 15 -1.57 1.69 23.82
CA GLN A 15 -1.86 2.38 22.57
C GLN A 15 -3.37 2.45 22.26
N VAL A 16 -4.17 1.71 23.02
CA VAL A 16 -5.63 1.71 22.93
C VAL A 16 -6.19 2.38 24.17
N VAL A 17 -6.93 3.45 24.00
CA VAL A 17 -7.68 4.12 25.08
C VAL A 17 -9.14 4.12 24.67
N ASP A 18 -10.01 3.61 25.56
CA ASP A 18 -11.46 3.49 25.32
C ASP A 18 -11.81 2.77 24.00
N GLY A 19 -11.05 1.74 23.64
CA GLY A 19 -11.26 0.98 22.39
C GLY A 19 -10.71 1.65 21.13
N VAL A 20 -10.12 2.84 21.23
CA VAL A 20 -9.58 3.59 20.10
C VAL A 20 -8.06 3.50 20.05
N ILE A 21 -7.52 3.16 18.88
CA ILE A 21 -6.07 3.11 18.65
C ILE A 21 -5.51 4.53 18.52
N HIS A 22 -4.59 4.88 19.40
CA HIS A 22 -3.79 6.09 19.30
C HIS A 22 -2.65 5.91 18.28
N ARG A 23 -2.92 6.23 17.01
CA ARG A 23 -1.99 6.00 15.89
C ARG A 23 -0.59 6.57 16.14
N GLN A 24 -0.48 7.78 16.71
CA GLN A 24 0.82 8.40 16.99
C GLN A 24 1.63 7.63 18.04
N LYS A 25 0.98 7.17 19.11
CA LYS A 25 1.65 6.35 20.14
C LYS A 25 2.12 5.01 19.56
N LEU A 26 1.28 4.37 18.74
CA LEU A 26 1.62 3.14 18.06
C LEU A 26 2.79 3.35 17.10
N ALA A 27 2.77 4.42 16.29
CA ALA A 27 3.83 4.80 15.38
C ALA A 27 5.19 4.94 16.09
N ASN A 28 5.23 5.62 17.22
CA ASN A 28 6.46 5.80 18.01
C ASN A 28 7.06 4.48 18.52
N VAL A 29 6.22 3.46 18.75
CA VAL A 29 6.67 2.15 19.22
C VAL A 29 7.16 1.26 18.08
N VAL A 30 6.54 1.38 16.90
CA VAL A 30 6.83 0.46 15.78
C VAL A 30 7.85 1.00 14.78
N PHE A 31 7.86 2.30 14.49
CA PHE A 31 8.76 2.86 13.47
C PHE A 31 10.23 2.97 13.90
N GLY A 32 10.53 2.85 15.18
CA GLY A 32 11.90 2.76 15.70
C GLY A 32 12.39 1.32 15.91
N ASN A 33 11.57 0.31 15.66
CA ASN A 33 11.87 -1.09 15.97
C ASN A 33 11.30 -2.04 14.91
N SER A 34 12.18 -2.60 14.09
CA SER A 34 11.81 -3.50 12.99
C SER A 34 11.08 -4.77 13.45
N GLU A 35 11.39 -5.29 14.63
CA GLU A 35 10.70 -6.45 15.20
C GLU A 35 9.27 -6.12 15.59
N ASN A 36 9.05 -4.97 16.22
CA ASN A 36 7.70 -4.51 16.56
C ASN A 36 6.87 -4.24 15.30
N LEU A 37 7.46 -3.63 14.27
CA LEU A 37 6.81 -3.41 12.99
C LEU A 37 6.43 -4.75 12.34
N ARG A 38 7.33 -5.73 12.33
CA ARG A 38 7.05 -7.07 11.80
C ARG A 38 5.90 -7.76 12.55
N LYS A 39 5.85 -7.64 13.87
CA LYS A 39 4.76 -8.21 14.69
C LYS A 39 3.42 -7.53 14.41
N LEU A 40 3.41 -6.20 14.25
CA LEU A 40 2.20 -5.47 13.86
C LEU A 40 1.71 -5.91 12.48
N ASN A 41 2.61 -5.97 11.51
CA ASN A 41 2.29 -6.37 10.14
C ASN A 41 1.76 -7.82 10.07
N ALA A 42 2.30 -8.73 10.88
CA ALA A 42 1.82 -10.10 10.97
C ALA A 42 0.36 -10.22 11.46
N ILE A 43 -0.14 -9.21 12.17
CA ILE A 43 -1.55 -9.14 12.59
C ILE A 43 -2.40 -8.40 11.55
N VAL A 44 -1.91 -7.26 11.08
CA VAL A 44 -2.68 -6.35 10.22
C VAL A 44 -2.83 -6.89 8.79
N HIS A 45 -1.75 -7.39 8.19
CA HIS A 45 -1.79 -7.84 6.78
C HIS A 45 -2.81 -8.97 6.55
N PRO A 46 -2.85 -10.06 7.36
CA PRO A 46 -3.86 -11.11 7.17
C PRO A 46 -5.28 -10.60 7.34
N ALA A 47 -5.53 -9.70 8.28
CA ALA A 47 -6.85 -9.13 8.52
C ALA A 47 -7.32 -8.29 7.31
N VAL A 48 -6.44 -7.41 6.80
CA VAL A 48 -6.73 -6.59 5.60
C VAL A 48 -6.94 -7.46 4.37
N ILE A 49 -6.11 -8.49 4.17
CA ILE A 49 -6.24 -9.44 3.07
C ILE A 49 -7.59 -10.16 3.12
N ALA A 50 -8.00 -10.62 4.30
CA ALA A 50 -9.29 -11.30 4.47
C ALA A 50 -10.47 -10.35 4.19
N ASP A 51 -10.37 -9.09 4.60
CA ASP A 51 -11.39 -8.09 4.36
C ASP A 51 -11.50 -7.73 2.86
N ILE A 52 -10.38 -7.52 2.17
CA ILE A 52 -10.33 -7.27 0.73
C ILE A 52 -10.93 -8.45 -0.04
N LYS A 53 -10.58 -9.69 0.30
CA LYS A 53 -11.16 -10.88 -0.33
C LYS A 53 -12.67 -10.93 -0.17
N LYS A 54 -13.17 -10.69 1.05
CA LYS A 54 -14.59 -10.68 1.34
C LYS A 54 -15.31 -9.57 0.56
N TRP A 55 -14.73 -8.38 0.55
CA TRP A 55 -15.27 -7.23 -0.17
C TRP A 55 -15.29 -7.48 -1.68
N SER A 56 -14.21 -7.93 -2.29
CA SER A 56 -14.12 -8.13 -3.74
C SER A 56 -15.15 -9.16 -4.26
N VAL A 57 -15.42 -10.22 -3.49
CA VAL A 57 -16.45 -11.21 -3.83
C VAL A 57 -17.88 -10.62 -3.70
N ALA A 58 -18.07 -9.73 -2.72
CA ALA A 58 -19.40 -9.13 -2.49
C ALA A 58 -19.76 -8.07 -3.53
N GLU A 59 -18.78 -7.45 -4.19
CA GLU A 59 -18.99 -6.32 -5.11
C GLU A 59 -19.63 -6.72 -6.44
N GLN A 60 -19.71 -7.96 -6.84
CA GLN A 60 -20.34 -8.43 -8.09
C GLN A 60 -20.07 -7.50 -9.29
N LYS A 61 -18.85 -6.97 -9.39
CA LYS A 61 -18.39 -6.08 -10.46
C LYS A 61 -17.38 -6.81 -11.34
N ASP A 62 -17.40 -6.50 -12.63
CA ASP A 62 -16.43 -7.05 -13.58
C ASP A 62 -15.01 -6.56 -13.31
N LEU A 63 -14.87 -5.42 -12.64
CA LEU A 63 -13.60 -4.80 -12.31
C LEU A 63 -13.67 -4.10 -10.96
N VAL A 64 -12.70 -4.40 -10.12
CA VAL A 64 -12.48 -3.73 -8.83
C VAL A 64 -11.03 -3.28 -8.72
N PHE A 65 -10.78 -2.17 -8.04
CA PHE A 65 -9.46 -1.63 -7.80
C PHE A 65 -9.14 -1.61 -6.31
N VAL A 66 -7.91 -1.99 -5.99
CA VAL A 66 -7.34 -1.83 -4.65
C VAL A 66 -6.11 -0.96 -4.76
N GLU A 67 -6.09 0.19 -4.06
CA GLU A 67 -4.91 1.03 -3.95
C GLU A 67 -4.10 0.63 -2.71
N THR A 68 -2.81 0.38 -2.90
CA THR A 68 -1.89 0.09 -1.80
C THR A 68 -0.45 0.46 -2.17
N ALA A 69 0.31 0.97 -1.21
CA ALA A 69 1.75 1.20 -1.35
C ALA A 69 2.59 -0.04 -0.98
N ILE A 70 1.97 -1.09 -0.46
CA ILE A 70 2.65 -2.26 0.12
C ILE A 70 2.15 -3.58 -0.48
N LEU A 71 1.76 -3.58 -1.75
CA LEU A 71 1.15 -4.74 -2.42
C LEU A 71 2.01 -6.01 -2.26
N ARG A 72 3.31 -5.89 -2.52
CA ARG A 72 4.25 -7.00 -2.46
C ARG A 72 4.57 -7.41 -1.02
N GLU A 73 4.90 -6.43 -0.18
CA GLU A 73 5.30 -6.64 1.22
C GLU A 73 4.18 -7.29 2.05
N SER A 74 2.94 -7.02 1.69
CA SER A 74 1.76 -7.61 2.34
C SER A 74 1.38 -8.98 1.80
N GLY A 75 1.94 -9.40 0.64
CA GLY A 75 1.55 -10.63 -0.05
C GLY A 75 0.23 -10.53 -0.81
N MET A 76 -0.35 -9.34 -0.96
CA MET A 76 -1.60 -9.12 -1.70
C MET A 76 -1.45 -9.28 -3.21
N GLU A 77 -0.22 -9.37 -3.72
CA GLU A 77 0.05 -9.59 -5.14
C GLU A 77 -0.67 -10.83 -5.70
N THR A 78 -0.85 -11.87 -4.89
CA THR A 78 -1.54 -13.10 -5.28
C THR A 78 -3.07 -12.95 -5.42
N LEU A 79 -3.62 -11.79 -5.10
CA LEU A 79 -5.07 -11.52 -5.12
C LEU A 79 -5.51 -10.67 -6.32
N VAL A 80 -4.56 -10.21 -7.12
CA VAL A 80 -4.83 -9.29 -8.23
C VAL A 80 -4.42 -9.94 -9.55
N ASP A 81 -5.17 -9.63 -10.60
CA ASP A 81 -4.90 -10.14 -11.95
C ASP A 81 -3.91 -9.25 -12.70
N GLU A 82 -3.83 -7.96 -12.36
CA GLU A 82 -2.94 -6.99 -12.98
C GLU A 82 -2.57 -5.88 -11.97
N VAL A 83 -1.37 -5.35 -12.10
CA VAL A 83 -0.88 -4.21 -11.28
C VAL A 83 -0.70 -2.99 -12.16
N TRP A 84 -1.22 -1.85 -11.71
CA TRP A 84 -0.95 -0.55 -12.32
C TRP A 84 -0.06 0.27 -11.39
N VAL A 85 1.18 0.51 -11.82
CA VAL A 85 2.14 1.33 -11.08
C VAL A 85 1.96 2.78 -11.51
N VAL A 86 1.55 3.63 -10.59
CA VAL A 86 1.53 5.08 -10.84
C VAL A 86 2.91 5.64 -10.53
N ASP A 87 3.61 6.10 -11.55
CA ASP A 87 4.99 6.56 -11.43
C ASP A 87 5.15 8.05 -11.71
N ALA A 88 6.16 8.65 -11.09
CA ALA A 88 6.67 9.98 -11.37
C ALA A 88 8.16 10.07 -11.01
N PRO A 89 8.96 10.86 -11.75
CA PRO A 89 10.37 11.11 -11.43
C PRO A 89 10.57 11.53 -9.97
N LYS A 90 11.67 11.07 -9.37
CA LYS A 90 11.97 11.28 -7.95
C LYS A 90 11.86 12.74 -7.53
N ASP A 91 12.42 13.67 -8.32
CA ASP A 91 12.39 15.09 -7.97
C ASP A 91 10.97 15.68 -7.99
N ILE A 92 10.12 15.21 -8.91
CA ILE A 92 8.70 15.59 -8.94
C ILE A 92 7.98 15.07 -7.69
N ARG A 93 8.24 13.81 -7.30
CA ARG A 93 7.68 13.23 -6.06
C ARG A 93 8.13 14.01 -4.84
N VAL A 94 9.42 14.34 -4.76
CA VAL A 94 9.99 15.16 -3.67
C VAL A 94 9.26 16.50 -3.57
N ALA A 95 9.20 17.26 -4.66
CA ALA A 95 8.54 18.57 -4.68
C ALA A 95 7.07 18.49 -4.23
N ARG A 96 6.32 17.49 -4.74
CA ARG A 96 4.91 17.29 -4.37
C ARG A 96 4.74 16.97 -2.87
N VAL A 97 5.60 16.13 -2.30
CA VAL A 97 5.51 15.75 -0.88
C VAL A 97 5.90 16.92 0.02
N MET A 98 6.93 17.68 -0.34
CA MET A 98 7.32 18.89 0.40
C MET A 98 6.14 19.85 0.53
N VAL A 99 5.45 20.15 -0.58
CA VAL A 99 4.30 21.07 -0.59
C VAL A 99 3.11 20.48 0.19
N ARG A 100 2.77 19.22 -0.07
CA ARG A 100 1.59 18.57 0.55
C ARG A 100 1.72 18.43 2.06
N ASN A 101 2.90 18.10 2.56
CA ASN A 101 3.14 17.74 3.95
C ASN A 101 3.89 18.79 4.73
N ASN A 102 4.27 19.91 4.09
CA ASN A 102 5.12 20.96 4.68
C ASN A 102 6.40 20.36 5.33
N MET A 103 7.09 19.49 4.61
CA MET A 103 8.27 18.76 5.09
C MET A 103 9.55 19.26 4.45
N PRO A 104 10.69 19.30 5.19
CA PRO A 104 12.00 19.56 4.62
C PRO A 104 12.38 18.53 3.53
N GLU A 105 13.09 18.98 2.49
CA GLU A 105 13.49 18.14 1.37
C GLU A 105 14.29 16.91 1.80
N GLU A 106 15.22 17.08 2.73
CA GLU A 106 16.07 16.01 3.24
C GLU A 106 15.25 14.86 3.84
N ASP A 107 14.23 15.17 4.62
CA ASP A 107 13.35 14.17 5.23
C ASP A 107 12.48 13.45 4.20
N VAL A 108 12.05 14.19 3.17
CA VAL A 108 11.29 13.61 2.06
C VAL A 108 12.18 12.66 1.25
N ARG A 109 13.41 13.07 0.91
CA ARG A 109 14.35 12.21 0.18
C ARG A 109 14.68 10.93 0.95
N LYS A 110 14.96 11.02 2.25
CA LYS A 110 15.18 9.83 3.11
C LYS A 110 14.01 8.85 3.06
N ARG A 111 12.76 9.35 3.08
CA ARG A 111 11.57 8.49 2.98
C ARG A 111 11.44 7.83 1.62
N ILE A 112 11.66 8.57 0.54
CA ILE A 112 11.60 8.03 -0.82
C ILE A 112 12.70 6.98 -1.01
N ASP A 113 13.92 7.23 -0.53
CA ASP A 113 15.04 6.30 -0.66
C ASP A 113 14.87 5.01 0.15
N SER A 114 14.03 5.04 1.18
CA SER A 114 13.67 3.84 1.93
C SER A 114 12.63 2.96 1.23
N GLN A 115 12.00 3.44 0.16
CA GLN A 115 11.03 2.70 -0.64
C GLN A 115 11.70 1.97 -1.80
N ASN A 116 11.11 0.86 -2.22
CA ASN A 116 11.57 0.18 -3.43
C ASN A 116 11.00 0.89 -4.66
N ASP A 117 11.82 1.68 -5.35
CA ASP A 117 11.42 2.50 -6.48
C ASP A 117 11.03 1.70 -7.75
N ASN A 118 11.32 0.41 -7.80
CA ASN A 118 11.00 -0.42 -8.98
C ASN A 118 10.59 -1.83 -8.56
N PRO A 119 9.43 -2.00 -7.92
CA PRO A 119 8.96 -3.31 -7.51
C PRO A 119 8.65 -4.15 -8.77
N LYS A 120 9.26 -5.34 -8.85
CA LYS A 120 8.90 -6.33 -9.87
C LYS A 120 7.76 -7.18 -9.33
N PHE A 121 6.68 -7.29 -10.08
CA PHE A 121 5.53 -8.12 -9.77
C PHE A 121 5.52 -9.39 -10.62
N SER A 122 4.92 -10.46 -10.11
CA SER A 122 4.76 -11.74 -10.83
C SER A 122 3.54 -11.73 -11.76
N VAL A 123 2.68 -10.75 -11.62
CA VAL A 123 1.49 -10.53 -12.46
C VAL A 123 1.74 -9.46 -13.53
N PRO A 124 0.95 -9.43 -14.61
CA PRO A 124 1.03 -8.37 -15.63
C PRO A 124 1.04 -6.99 -14.98
N THR A 125 1.95 -6.14 -15.43
CA THR A 125 2.14 -4.81 -14.84
C THR A 125 2.14 -3.75 -15.93
N SER A 126 1.35 -2.70 -15.72
CA SER A 126 1.29 -1.51 -16.56
C SER A 126 1.75 -0.30 -15.76
N VAL A 127 2.37 0.68 -16.42
CA VAL A 127 2.81 1.93 -15.80
C VAL A 127 1.90 3.06 -16.22
N VAL A 128 1.47 3.87 -15.27
CA VAL A 128 0.73 5.12 -15.48
C VAL A 128 1.64 6.28 -15.08
N GLU A 129 2.08 7.02 -16.07
CA GLU A 129 2.95 8.18 -15.87
C GLU A 129 2.15 9.37 -15.32
N ASN A 130 2.43 9.76 -14.08
CA ASN A 130 1.80 10.93 -13.45
C ASN A 130 2.74 12.14 -13.45
N TYR A 131 3.23 12.52 -14.66
CA TYR A 131 4.08 13.69 -14.86
C TYR A 131 4.06 14.14 -16.33
N GLY A 132 4.63 15.32 -16.59
CA GLY A 132 4.71 15.86 -17.95
C GLY A 132 3.35 16.19 -18.56
N SER A 133 3.26 16.06 -19.88
CA SER A 133 2.07 16.39 -20.70
C SER A 133 1.12 15.21 -20.92
N ASN A 134 1.51 14.00 -20.54
CA ASN A 134 0.71 12.80 -20.76
C ASN A 134 -0.48 12.78 -19.79
N SER A 135 -1.69 12.84 -20.34
CA SER A 135 -2.89 12.80 -19.49
C SER A 135 -3.03 11.44 -18.80
N VAL A 136 -3.04 11.43 -17.48
CA VAL A 136 -3.32 10.23 -16.66
C VAL A 136 -4.67 9.62 -17.05
N ILE A 137 -5.68 10.45 -17.31
CA ILE A 137 -7.03 9.97 -17.68
C ILE A 137 -6.96 9.19 -19.00
N VAL A 138 -6.26 9.70 -20.01
CA VAL A 138 -6.13 9.02 -21.29
C VAL A 138 -5.38 7.69 -21.16
N GLN A 139 -4.32 7.65 -20.35
CA GLN A 139 -3.58 6.42 -20.08
C GLN A 139 -4.49 5.37 -19.41
N VAL A 140 -5.22 5.76 -18.38
CA VAL A 140 -6.18 4.88 -17.67
C VAL A 140 -7.27 4.38 -18.61
N GLN A 141 -7.85 5.24 -19.44
CA GLN A 141 -8.86 4.84 -20.42
C GLN A 141 -8.33 3.81 -21.42
N ASN A 142 -7.09 3.96 -21.88
CA ASN A 142 -6.46 3.02 -22.81
C ASN A 142 -6.20 1.66 -22.13
N LEU A 143 -5.73 1.66 -20.89
CA LEU A 143 -5.55 0.43 -20.11
C LEU A 143 -6.88 -0.30 -19.92
N LEU A 144 -7.94 0.40 -19.53
CA LEU A 144 -9.28 -0.17 -19.40
C LEU A 144 -9.77 -0.79 -20.71
N LYS A 145 -9.67 -0.08 -21.83
CA LYS A 145 -10.03 -0.62 -23.16
C LYS A 145 -9.27 -1.92 -23.47
N THR A 146 -7.99 -1.95 -23.16
CA THR A 146 -7.14 -3.15 -23.39
C THR A 146 -7.59 -4.34 -22.52
N MET A 147 -7.93 -4.10 -21.26
CA MET A 147 -8.43 -5.13 -20.35
C MET A 147 -9.77 -5.71 -20.84
N PHE A 148 -10.74 -4.86 -21.14
CA PHE A 148 -12.06 -5.31 -21.61
C PHE A 148 -12.00 -6.02 -22.96
N ASN A 149 -11.12 -5.62 -23.87
CA ASN A 149 -10.93 -6.32 -25.15
C ASN A 149 -10.34 -7.73 -24.97
N LYS A 150 -9.43 -7.92 -24.01
CA LYS A 150 -8.87 -9.26 -23.68
C LYS A 150 -9.92 -10.20 -23.09
N GLN A 151 -10.90 -9.70 -22.36
CA GLN A 151 -11.99 -10.53 -21.80
C GLN A 151 -12.97 -11.00 -22.87
N ASN A 152 -13.22 -10.19 -23.90
CA ASN A 152 -14.13 -10.53 -25.01
C ASN A 152 -13.53 -11.47 -26.06
N THR A 153 -12.26 -11.83 -25.94
CA THR A 153 -11.54 -12.69 -26.90
C THR A 153 -11.32 -14.13 -26.35
N LYS A 154 -11.82 -14.42 -25.15
CA LYS A 154 -11.83 -15.74 -24.55
C LYS A 154 -13.24 -16.34 -24.60
#